data_287162087fda43e9664ddab4e72cda5a
#
_entry.id   287162087fda43e9664ddab4e72cda5a
#
_cell.length_a   1.000
_cell.length_b   1.000
_cell.length_c   1.000
_cell.angle_alpha   90.00
_cell.angle_beta   90.00
_cell.angle_gamma   90.00
#
_symmetry.space_group_name_H-M   'P 1'
#
loop_
_entity.id
_entity.type
_entity.pdbx_description
1 polymer ?
#
loop_
_entity_poly.entity_id
_entity_poly.type
_entity_poly.pdbx_seq_one_letter_code
_entity_poly.pdbx_strand_id
1 'polypeptide(L)'
;VMNVRGGDFVFQANGDFVWSFPEAVAPKPKNLDVFIKQNPVFGAEAYFEVLLDNKDVPNALISSFIVVVPATIIPITVAAFAAYAFSWMRFPGRDWLFIIVVSLMVVPTQLAFLPILQGLNGLASWATALKQWTTDCELTNTCEFPTKSFAGLWLTHTGFGLPLAIFLLRNYIVGLPRELLESAKIDGATHMQIFVKVVLPLSVPALASFSIFQFLWIWNDLLVAMFIGPSANDDVVFPILLERQLGTFGDQLHLLNAS
;
A
#
# COMPACT_ATOMS: atom_id res chain seq x y z
N VAL A 1 22.21 38.97 -7.47
CA VAL A 1 23.69 39.05 -7.53
C VAL A 1 24.19 39.14 -6.10
N MET A 2 25.01 38.21 -5.68
CA MET A 2 25.60 38.19 -4.32
C MET A 2 27.10 38.29 -4.48
N ASN A 3 27.71 39.31 -3.88
CA ASN A 3 29.15 39.48 -3.92
C ASN A 3 29.79 38.63 -2.79
N VAL A 4 30.58 37.64 -3.15
CA VAL A 4 31.27 36.76 -2.22
C VAL A 4 32.77 36.79 -2.53
N ARG A 5 33.55 37.27 -1.58
CA ARG A 5 35.04 37.31 -1.69
C ARG A 5 35.59 37.96 -2.97
N GLY A 6 34.97 39.07 -3.40
CA GLY A 6 35.44 39.83 -4.55
C GLY A 6 35.03 39.34 -5.91
N GLY A 7 34.14 38.37 -5.99
CA GLY A 7 33.49 37.92 -7.22
C GLY A 7 31.97 38.07 -7.15
N ASP A 8 31.33 38.22 -8.30
CA ASP A 8 29.86 38.29 -8.41
C ASP A 8 29.28 36.92 -8.67
N PHE A 9 28.40 36.53 -7.79
CA PHE A 9 27.68 35.27 -7.88
C PHE A 9 26.29 35.53 -8.50
N VAL A 10 26.04 34.98 -9.68
CA VAL A 10 24.78 35.17 -10.42
C VAL A 10 24.13 33.84 -10.63
N PHE A 11 22.86 33.72 -10.20
CA PHE A 11 22.00 32.60 -10.54
C PHE A 11 21.32 32.86 -11.88
N GLN A 12 21.51 31.99 -12.84
CA GLN A 12 20.90 32.11 -14.17
C GLN A 12 19.54 31.37 -14.23
N ALA A 13 18.66 31.82 -15.12
CA ALA A 13 17.31 31.24 -15.29
C ALA A 13 17.31 29.77 -15.76
N ASN A 14 18.44 29.26 -16.25
CA ASN A 14 18.65 27.86 -16.62
C ASN A 14 19.01 26.93 -15.43
N GLY A 15 19.09 27.46 -14.22
CA GLY A 15 19.47 26.70 -13.03
C GLY A 15 20.97 26.70 -12.71
N ASP A 16 21.81 27.31 -13.56
CA ASP A 16 23.26 27.33 -13.35
C ASP A 16 23.70 28.48 -12.46
N PHE A 17 24.72 28.21 -11.61
CA PHE A 17 25.42 29.23 -10.85
C PHE A 17 26.67 29.67 -11.59
N VAL A 18 26.77 30.94 -11.89
CA VAL A 18 27.96 31.51 -12.51
C VAL A 18 28.64 32.41 -11.51
N TRP A 19 29.91 32.10 -11.23
CA TRP A 19 30.77 32.92 -10.38
C TRP A 19 31.80 33.64 -11.27
N SER A 20 31.63 34.94 -11.43
CA SER A 20 32.55 35.78 -12.22
C SER A 20 33.57 36.51 -11.31
N PHE A 21 34.86 36.34 -11.62
CA PHE A 21 35.94 37.05 -10.98
C PHE A 21 36.61 37.99 -11.95
N PRO A 22 37.14 39.16 -11.49
CA PRO A 22 38.10 39.90 -12.26
C PRO A 22 39.34 39.03 -12.53
N GLU A 23 39.87 39.07 -13.74
CA GLU A 23 40.94 38.18 -14.24
C GLU A 23 42.20 38.10 -13.31
N ALA A 24 42.42 39.12 -12.45
CA ALA A 24 43.58 39.21 -11.54
C ALA A 24 43.42 38.40 -10.23
N VAL A 25 42.24 37.82 -9.92
CA VAL A 25 41.95 37.23 -8.61
C VAL A 25 41.22 35.90 -8.72
N ALA A 26 41.44 35.12 -9.77
CA ALA A 26 40.82 33.81 -9.90
C ALA A 26 41.31 32.86 -8.79
N PRO A 27 40.46 32.45 -7.83
CA PRO A 27 40.86 31.50 -6.80
C PRO A 27 41.01 30.10 -7.41
N LYS A 28 41.90 29.30 -6.81
CA LYS A 28 41.96 27.86 -7.12
C LYS A 28 40.58 27.21 -6.82
N PRO A 29 40.12 26.27 -7.66
CA PRO A 29 38.85 25.60 -7.44
C PRO A 29 38.84 24.97 -6.03
N LYS A 30 37.94 25.40 -5.19
CA LYS A 30 37.72 24.91 -3.83
C LYS A 30 36.22 24.56 -3.73
N ASN A 31 35.91 23.46 -3.11
CA ASN A 31 34.51 23.11 -2.81
C ASN A 31 33.89 24.26 -2.02
N LEU A 32 32.81 24.80 -2.55
CA LEU A 32 31.99 25.84 -1.91
C LEU A 32 30.75 25.18 -1.36
N ASP A 33 30.57 25.22 -0.05
CA ASP A 33 29.28 24.90 0.57
C ASP A 33 28.36 26.11 0.39
N VAL A 34 27.43 26.00 -0.56
CA VAL A 34 26.44 27.05 -0.82
C VAL A 34 25.20 26.76 0.04
N PHE A 35 25.03 27.54 1.10
CA PHE A 35 23.79 27.51 1.89
C PHE A 35 22.76 28.42 1.24
N ILE A 36 21.79 27.84 0.55
CA ILE A 36 20.63 28.57 0.02
C ILE A 36 19.65 28.77 1.19
N LYS A 37 19.54 30.00 1.65
CA LYS A 37 18.51 30.40 2.59
C LYS A 37 17.20 30.54 1.83
N GLN A 38 16.42 29.47 1.73
CA GLN A 38 15.06 29.56 1.24
C GLN A 38 14.17 30.18 2.32
N ASN A 39 13.53 31.28 2.00
CA ASN A 39 12.47 31.79 2.86
C ASN A 39 11.27 30.85 2.67
N PRO A 40 10.67 30.30 3.74
CA PRO A 40 9.51 29.46 3.61
C PRO A 40 8.39 30.27 2.96
N VAL A 41 7.95 29.86 1.79
CA VAL A 41 6.77 30.41 1.11
C VAL A 41 5.57 29.67 1.66
N PHE A 42 4.83 30.32 2.57
CA PHE A 42 3.58 29.77 3.08
C PHE A 42 2.46 30.10 2.08
N GLY A 43 2.10 29.14 1.23
CA GLY A 43 1.03 29.29 0.26
C GLY A 43 0.55 27.94 -0.26
N ALA A 44 -0.65 27.90 -0.80
CA ALA A 44 -1.20 26.70 -1.43
C ALA A 44 -0.70 26.49 -2.86
N GLU A 45 0.15 27.36 -3.38
CA GLU A 45 0.63 27.35 -4.78
C GLU A 45 1.33 26.04 -5.14
N ALA A 46 2.26 25.57 -4.27
CA ALA A 46 2.93 24.30 -4.48
C ALA A 46 1.97 23.09 -4.50
N TYR A 47 0.91 23.12 -3.70
CA TYR A 47 -0.11 22.07 -3.72
C TYR A 47 -0.91 22.08 -5.04
N PHE A 48 -1.25 23.26 -5.55
CA PHE A 48 -1.95 23.38 -6.84
C PHE A 48 -1.06 22.91 -7.99
N GLU A 49 0.22 23.29 -7.99
CA GLU A 49 1.20 22.83 -8.99
C GLU A 49 1.31 21.30 -8.99
N VAL A 50 1.49 20.68 -7.82
CA VAL A 50 1.61 19.22 -7.70
C VAL A 50 0.32 18.49 -8.07
N LEU A 51 -0.85 19.01 -7.68
CA LEU A 51 -2.15 18.32 -7.89
C LEU A 51 -2.78 18.58 -9.25
N LEU A 52 -2.55 19.76 -9.87
CA LEU A 52 -3.25 20.17 -11.10
C LEU A 52 -2.34 20.16 -12.32
N ASP A 53 -1.08 20.55 -12.19
CA ASP A 53 -0.16 20.65 -13.31
C ASP A 53 0.59 19.33 -13.55
N ASN A 54 0.83 18.54 -12.50
CA ASN A 54 1.47 17.23 -12.61
C ASN A 54 0.41 16.12 -12.64
N LYS A 55 0.25 15.46 -13.79
CA LYS A 55 -0.70 14.35 -13.94
C LYS A 55 -0.28 13.08 -13.19
N ASP A 56 0.98 12.94 -12.82
CA ASP A 56 1.50 11.73 -12.17
C ASP A 56 0.94 11.58 -10.76
N VAL A 57 0.78 12.69 -10.02
CA VAL A 57 0.29 12.66 -8.63
C VAL A 57 -1.18 12.24 -8.55
N PRO A 58 -2.14 12.82 -9.30
CA PRO A 58 -3.51 12.34 -9.30
C PRO A 58 -3.64 10.88 -9.73
N ASN A 59 -2.91 10.45 -10.75
CA ASN A 59 -2.92 9.06 -11.21
C ASN A 59 -2.39 8.11 -10.12
N ALA A 60 -1.29 8.46 -9.48
CA ALA A 60 -0.72 7.66 -8.39
C ALA A 60 -1.64 7.58 -7.17
N LEU A 61 -2.37 8.65 -6.84
CA LEU A 61 -3.40 8.65 -5.80
C LEU A 61 -4.54 7.70 -6.15
N ILE A 62 -5.07 7.77 -7.39
CA ILE A 62 -6.12 6.87 -7.86
C ILE A 62 -5.65 5.42 -7.80
N SER A 63 -4.45 5.12 -8.31
CA SER A 63 -3.85 3.79 -8.25
C SER A 63 -3.70 3.29 -6.81
N SER A 64 -3.30 4.16 -5.87
CA SER A 64 -3.24 3.83 -4.44
C SER A 64 -4.62 3.45 -3.88
N PHE A 65 -5.69 4.19 -4.22
CA PHE A 65 -7.04 3.84 -3.79
C PHE A 65 -7.52 2.52 -4.41
N ILE A 66 -7.21 2.27 -5.70
CA ILE A 66 -7.51 0.99 -6.38
C ILE A 66 -6.85 -0.18 -5.66
N VAL A 67 -5.66 0.02 -5.09
CA VAL A 67 -4.96 -1.02 -4.30
C VAL A 67 -5.54 -1.11 -2.89
N VAL A 68 -5.58 0.00 -2.16
CA VAL A 68 -5.82 0.00 -0.71
C VAL A 68 -7.25 -0.41 -0.36
N VAL A 69 -8.26 0.04 -1.14
CA VAL A 69 -9.67 -0.26 -0.82
C VAL A 69 -9.97 -1.76 -0.91
N PRO A 70 -9.69 -2.47 -2.02
CA PRO A 70 -9.92 -3.91 -2.08
C PRO A 70 -9.02 -4.69 -1.11
N ALA A 71 -7.73 -4.31 -0.98
CA ALA A 71 -6.79 -4.97 -0.08
C ALA A 71 -7.14 -4.77 1.41
N THR A 72 -8.01 -3.82 1.74
CA THR A 72 -8.60 -3.65 3.07
C THR A 72 -9.88 -4.47 3.22
N ILE A 73 -10.80 -4.40 2.25
CA ILE A 73 -12.12 -5.05 2.33
C ILE A 73 -12.02 -6.58 2.26
N ILE A 74 -11.18 -7.11 1.37
CA ILE A 74 -11.05 -8.55 1.16
C ILE A 74 -10.62 -9.28 2.44
N PRO A 75 -9.48 -8.94 3.09
CA PRO A 75 -9.04 -9.65 4.28
C PRO A 75 -10.02 -9.49 5.45
N ILE A 76 -10.65 -8.33 5.62
CA ILE A 76 -11.64 -8.11 6.68
C ILE A 76 -12.84 -9.00 6.49
N THR A 77 -13.36 -9.09 5.27
CA THR A 77 -14.52 -9.94 4.95
C THR A 77 -14.19 -11.40 5.22
N VAL A 78 -13.07 -11.90 4.71
CA VAL A 78 -12.64 -13.29 4.93
C VAL A 78 -12.39 -13.56 6.41
N ALA A 79 -11.72 -12.63 7.10
CA ALA A 79 -11.42 -12.76 8.52
C ALA A 79 -12.67 -12.75 9.39
N ALA A 80 -13.71 -11.98 9.05
CA ALA A 80 -14.98 -11.97 9.79
C ALA A 80 -15.65 -13.34 9.77
N PHE A 81 -15.73 -14.00 8.60
CA PHE A 81 -16.23 -15.36 8.49
C PHE A 81 -15.36 -16.36 9.25
N ALA A 82 -14.04 -16.30 9.07
CA ALA A 82 -13.11 -17.18 9.75
C ALA A 82 -13.17 -17.02 11.28
N ALA A 83 -13.16 -15.78 11.76
CA ALA A 83 -13.26 -15.47 13.18
C ALA A 83 -14.56 -15.98 13.81
N TYR A 84 -15.69 -15.85 13.11
CA TYR A 84 -16.95 -16.44 13.53
C TYR A 84 -16.87 -17.98 13.62
N ALA A 85 -16.31 -18.62 12.58
CA ALA A 85 -16.15 -20.07 12.55
C ALA A 85 -15.25 -20.56 13.72
N PHE A 86 -14.12 -19.90 13.94
CA PHE A 86 -13.21 -20.22 15.06
C PHE A 86 -13.81 -19.93 16.45
N SER A 87 -14.76 -19.02 16.55
CA SER A 87 -15.40 -18.66 17.83
C SER A 87 -16.57 -19.57 18.18
N TRP A 88 -17.47 -19.83 17.25
CA TRP A 88 -18.80 -20.38 17.52
C TRP A 88 -19.12 -21.69 16.82
N MET A 89 -18.35 -22.09 15.80
CA MET A 89 -18.55 -23.38 15.14
C MET A 89 -17.65 -24.45 15.76
N ARG A 90 -18.16 -25.70 15.82
CA ARG A 90 -17.40 -26.86 16.28
C ARG A 90 -17.02 -27.70 15.08
N PHE A 91 -15.73 -27.75 14.76
CA PHE A 91 -15.18 -28.62 13.74
C PHE A 91 -13.84 -29.24 14.20
N PRO A 92 -13.47 -30.41 13.68
CA PRO A 92 -12.22 -31.07 14.06
C PRO A 92 -11.02 -30.23 13.62
N GLY A 93 -10.02 -30.11 14.51
CA GLY A 93 -8.80 -29.36 14.21
C GLY A 93 -8.91 -27.84 14.37
N ARG A 94 -10.04 -27.29 14.82
CA ARG A 94 -10.27 -25.84 14.96
C ARG A 94 -9.14 -25.13 15.68
N ASP A 95 -8.73 -25.62 16.84
CA ASP A 95 -7.75 -24.96 17.69
C ASP A 95 -6.34 -25.06 17.08
N TRP A 96 -5.99 -26.17 16.46
CA TRP A 96 -4.75 -26.33 15.72
C TRP A 96 -4.67 -25.40 14.52
N LEU A 97 -5.74 -25.32 13.73
CA LEU A 97 -5.80 -24.42 12.60
C LEU A 97 -5.65 -22.96 13.03
N PHE A 98 -6.31 -22.58 14.14
CA PHE A 98 -6.16 -21.24 14.69
C PHE A 98 -4.72 -20.96 15.14
N ILE A 99 -4.05 -21.91 15.80
CA ILE A 99 -2.64 -21.79 16.21
C ILE A 99 -1.75 -21.62 14.98
N ILE A 100 -1.96 -22.38 13.92
CA ILE A 100 -1.21 -22.25 12.65
C ILE A 100 -1.39 -20.85 12.08
N VAL A 101 -2.63 -20.35 11.99
CA VAL A 101 -2.92 -18.99 11.49
C VAL A 101 -2.19 -17.93 12.30
N VAL A 102 -2.24 -18.01 13.63
CA VAL A 102 -1.55 -17.05 14.51
C VAL A 102 -0.03 -17.16 14.38
N SER A 103 0.50 -18.37 14.19
CA SER A 103 1.95 -18.59 14.01
C SER A 103 2.49 -17.89 12.74
N LEU A 104 1.66 -17.71 11.72
CA LEU A 104 2.07 -16.96 10.51
C LEU A 104 2.41 -15.49 10.80
N MET A 105 1.90 -14.91 11.88
CA MET A 105 2.23 -13.54 12.30
C MET A 105 3.70 -13.38 12.71
N VAL A 106 4.37 -14.47 13.09
CA VAL A 106 5.78 -14.45 13.50
C VAL A 106 6.72 -14.38 12.29
N VAL A 107 6.24 -14.75 11.10
CA VAL A 107 7.05 -14.73 9.88
C VAL A 107 7.29 -13.28 9.45
N PRO A 108 8.56 -12.81 9.38
CA PRO A 108 8.86 -11.48 8.86
C PRO A 108 8.37 -11.34 7.42
N THR A 109 7.59 -10.29 7.15
CA THR A 109 7.00 -10.06 5.81
C THR A 109 8.04 -10.00 4.71
N GLN A 110 9.25 -9.46 4.99
CA GLN A 110 10.35 -9.38 4.06
C GLN A 110 10.83 -10.75 3.55
N LEU A 111 10.83 -11.76 4.40
CA LEU A 111 11.22 -13.12 4.02
C LEU A 111 10.16 -13.82 3.16
N ALA A 112 8.91 -13.37 3.26
CA ALA A 112 7.81 -13.95 2.51
C ALA A 112 7.72 -13.45 1.06
N PHE A 113 8.41 -12.38 0.66
CA PHE A 113 8.31 -11.82 -0.69
C PHE A 113 8.70 -12.80 -1.79
N LEU A 114 9.83 -13.49 -1.66
CA LEU A 114 10.26 -14.45 -2.67
C LEU A 114 9.30 -15.64 -2.82
N PRO A 115 8.87 -16.31 -1.75
CA PRO A 115 7.85 -17.36 -1.84
C PRO A 115 6.52 -16.85 -2.42
N ILE A 116 6.09 -15.64 -2.09
CA ILE A 116 4.85 -15.06 -2.61
C ILE A 116 4.97 -14.78 -4.11
N LEU A 117 6.07 -14.20 -4.58
CA LEU A 117 6.31 -13.99 -6.00
C LEU A 117 6.30 -15.32 -6.78
N GLN A 118 6.94 -16.36 -6.25
CA GLN A 118 6.91 -17.69 -6.86
C GLN A 118 5.48 -18.27 -6.88
N GLY A 119 4.72 -18.10 -5.81
CA GLY A 119 3.33 -18.50 -5.71
C GLY A 119 2.43 -17.76 -6.71
N LEU A 120 2.59 -16.44 -6.83
CA LEU A 120 1.86 -15.62 -7.80
C LEU A 120 2.19 -16.01 -9.24
N ASN A 121 3.47 -16.29 -9.56
CA ASN A 121 3.89 -16.79 -10.85
C ASN A 121 3.26 -18.16 -11.16
N GLY A 122 3.20 -19.05 -10.17
CA GLY A 122 2.55 -20.34 -10.29
C GLY A 122 1.03 -20.20 -10.53
N LEU A 123 0.36 -19.32 -9.80
CA LEU A 123 -1.06 -19.01 -10.01
C LEU A 123 -1.31 -18.39 -11.38
N ALA A 124 -0.44 -17.48 -11.81
CA ALA A 124 -0.54 -16.83 -13.11
C ALA A 124 -0.39 -17.85 -14.24
N SER A 125 0.58 -18.75 -14.16
CA SER A 125 0.79 -19.80 -15.17
C SER A 125 -0.40 -20.77 -15.22
N TRP A 126 -0.96 -21.14 -14.08
CA TRP A 126 -2.17 -21.97 -14.01
C TRP A 126 -3.40 -21.25 -14.58
N ALA A 127 -3.61 -19.97 -14.24
CA ALA A 127 -4.70 -19.16 -14.79
C ALA A 127 -4.57 -18.97 -16.31
N THR A 128 -3.36 -18.79 -16.82
CA THR A 128 -3.07 -18.72 -18.24
C THR A 128 -3.39 -20.06 -18.94
N ALA A 129 -2.99 -21.18 -18.34
CA ALA A 129 -3.31 -22.51 -18.86
C ALA A 129 -4.82 -22.78 -18.92
N LEU A 130 -5.59 -22.38 -17.88
CA LEU A 130 -7.04 -22.46 -17.90
C LEU A 130 -7.66 -21.60 -18.99
N LYS A 131 -7.19 -20.36 -19.15
CA LYS A 131 -7.69 -19.44 -20.18
C LYS A 131 -7.40 -19.97 -21.58
N GLN A 132 -6.23 -20.54 -21.80
CA GLN A 132 -5.84 -21.17 -23.05
C GLN A 132 -6.71 -22.40 -23.39
N TRP A 133 -7.22 -23.11 -22.37
CA TRP A 133 -8.13 -24.23 -22.53
C TRP A 133 -9.59 -23.81 -22.81
N THR A 134 -10.01 -22.63 -22.35
CA THR A 134 -11.41 -22.13 -22.46
C THR A 134 -11.63 -21.14 -23.61
N THR A 135 -10.58 -20.53 -24.14
CA THR A 135 -10.65 -19.52 -25.22
C THR A 135 -9.51 -19.74 -26.19
N ASP A 136 -9.80 -19.64 -27.50
CA ASP A 136 -8.78 -19.61 -28.57
C ASP A 136 -7.93 -18.34 -28.43
N CYS A 137 -6.93 -18.40 -27.56
CA CYS A 137 -6.09 -17.28 -27.14
C CYS A 137 -4.93 -17.00 -28.13
N GLU A 138 -4.92 -17.63 -29.31
CA GLU A 138 -3.88 -17.44 -30.33
C GLU A 138 -3.89 -16.07 -31.01
N LEU A 139 -4.98 -15.31 -30.91
CA LEU A 139 -5.19 -14.07 -31.69
C LEU A 139 -4.73 -12.78 -30.97
N THR A 140 -4.43 -12.84 -29.69
CA THR A 140 -3.94 -11.67 -28.96
C THR A 140 -2.86 -12.07 -27.95
N ASN A 141 -1.65 -11.53 -28.07
CA ASN A 141 -0.53 -11.73 -27.13
C ASN A 141 -0.81 -11.27 -25.68
N THR A 142 -2.08 -11.19 -25.27
CA THR A 142 -2.53 -10.68 -23.98
C THR A 142 -3.03 -11.78 -23.02
N CYS A 143 -2.62 -13.02 -23.25
CA CYS A 143 -3.06 -14.15 -22.42
C CYS A 143 -2.25 -14.37 -21.14
N GLU A 144 -1.15 -13.66 -20.97
CA GLU A 144 -0.37 -13.74 -19.74
C GLU A 144 -1.10 -13.02 -18.61
N PHE A 145 -1.31 -13.72 -17.50
CA PHE A 145 -1.79 -13.09 -16.29
C PHE A 145 -0.62 -12.30 -15.68
N PRO A 146 -0.69 -10.97 -15.62
CA PRO A 146 0.45 -10.18 -15.15
C PRO A 146 0.73 -10.53 -13.68
N THR A 147 1.91 -11.05 -13.40
CA THR A 147 2.36 -11.38 -12.04
C THR A 147 2.55 -10.13 -11.20
N LYS A 148 3.00 -9.05 -11.83
CA LYS A 148 3.04 -7.70 -11.26
C LYS A 148 1.77 -6.96 -11.64
N SER A 149 0.80 -6.93 -10.72
CA SER A 149 -0.53 -6.36 -10.97
C SER A 149 -1.19 -5.90 -9.67
N PHE A 150 -2.23 -5.12 -9.80
CA PHE A 150 -3.10 -4.76 -8.66
C PHE A 150 -3.68 -6.00 -7.96
N ALA A 151 -4.06 -7.03 -8.72
CA ALA A 151 -4.56 -8.28 -8.16
C ALA A 151 -3.50 -9.00 -7.31
N GLY A 152 -2.23 -8.99 -7.75
CA GLY A 152 -1.10 -9.49 -6.97
C GLY A 152 -0.94 -8.74 -5.66
N LEU A 153 -1.08 -7.41 -5.67
CA LEU A 153 -1.06 -6.59 -4.46
C LEU A 153 -2.21 -6.93 -3.52
N TRP A 154 -3.45 -7.06 -4.03
CA TRP A 154 -4.62 -7.41 -3.21
C TRP A 154 -4.44 -8.77 -2.51
N LEU A 155 -3.97 -9.77 -3.24
CA LEU A 155 -3.72 -11.11 -2.69
C LEU A 155 -2.61 -11.11 -1.65
N THR A 156 -1.51 -10.39 -1.90
CA THR A 156 -0.38 -10.30 -0.98
C THR A 156 -0.75 -9.62 0.32
N HIS A 157 -1.38 -8.44 0.24
CA HIS A 157 -1.84 -7.73 1.43
C HIS A 157 -2.94 -8.50 2.17
N THR A 158 -3.79 -9.24 1.45
CA THR A 158 -4.76 -10.15 2.07
C THR A 158 -4.03 -11.23 2.86
N GLY A 159 -3.04 -11.89 2.27
CA GLY A 159 -2.24 -12.91 2.94
C GLY A 159 -1.56 -12.41 4.21
N PHE A 160 -0.97 -11.23 4.17
CA PHE A 160 -0.32 -10.63 5.34
C PHE A 160 -1.30 -10.13 6.41
N GLY A 161 -2.44 -9.56 5.99
CA GLY A 161 -3.43 -9.02 6.91
C GLY A 161 -4.32 -10.06 7.59
N LEU A 162 -4.59 -11.20 6.92
CA LEU A 162 -5.52 -12.23 7.39
C LEU A 162 -5.20 -12.77 8.79
N PRO A 163 -3.96 -13.17 9.13
CA PRO A 163 -3.67 -13.73 10.45
C PRO A 163 -4.02 -12.77 11.58
N LEU A 164 -3.62 -11.52 11.47
CA LEU A 164 -3.91 -10.48 12.46
C LEU A 164 -5.40 -10.17 12.52
N ALA A 165 -6.06 -10.05 11.36
CA ALA A 165 -7.50 -9.81 11.29
C ALA A 165 -8.29 -10.92 11.99
N ILE A 166 -8.00 -12.18 11.69
CA ILE A 166 -8.66 -13.34 12.32
C ILE A 166 -8.42 -13.35 13.82
N PHE A 167 -7.20 -13.10 14.25
CA PHE A 167 -6.84 -13.06 15.67
C PHE A 167 -7.63 -11.98 16.43
N LEU A 168 -7.63 -10.75 15.93
CA LEU A 168 -8.31 -9.62 16.58
C LEU A 168 -9.83 -9.80 16.57
N LEU A 169 -10.41 -10.15 15.43
CA LEU A 169 -11.86 -10.33 15.31
C LEU A 169 -12.35 -11.53 16.12
N ARG A 170 -11.60 -12.64 16.15
CA ARG A 170 -11.96 -13.78 17.00
C ARG A 170 -11.98 -13.41 18.48
N ASN A 171 -10.96 -12.70 18.95
CA ASN A 171 -10.89 -12.26 20.36
C ASN A 171 -12.08 -11.36 20.71
N TYR A 172 -12.49 -10.47 19.81
CA TYR A 172 -13.67 -9.64 20.00
C TYR A 172 -14.96 -10.47 20.01
N ILE A 173 -15.15 -11.34 19.02
CA ILE A 173 -16.37 -12.15 18.84
C ILE A 173 -16.56 -13.14 20.00
N VAL A 174 -15.48 -13.71 20.56
CA VAL A 174 -15.56 -14.57 21.75
C VAL A 174 -16.05 -13.82 22.98
N GLY A 175 -15.79 -12.51 23.06
CA GLY A 175 -16.26 -11.65 24.15
C GLY A 175 -17.74 -11.24 24.07
N LEU A 176 -18.44 -11.56 22.97
CA LEU A 176 -19.86 -11.26 22.85
C LEU A 176 -20.71 -12.11 23.82
N PRO A 177 -21.81 -11.55 24.40
CA PRO A 177 -22.69 -12.28 25.31
C PRO A 177 -23.26 -13.55 24.65
N ARG A 178 -23.06 -14.69 25.32
CA ARG A 178 -23.50 -15.99 24.81
C ARG A 178 -25.01 -16.08 24.70
N GLU A 179 -25.73 -15.42 25.61
CA GLU A 179 -27.18 -15.39 25.69
C GLU A 179 -27.83 -14.89 24.38
N LEU A 180 -27.19 -13.93 23.71
CA LEU A 180 -27.69 -13.41 22.42
C LEU A 180 -27.63 -14.46 21.29
N LEU A 181 -26.58 -15.27 21.30
CA LEU A 181 -26.43 -16.30 20.26
C LEU A 181 -27.25 -17.54 20.57
N GLU A 182 -27.41 -17.86 21.87
CA GLU A 182 -28.24 -18.99 22.31
C GLU A 182 -29.72 -18.69 22.07
N SER A 183 -30.20 -17.48 22.37
CA SER A 183 -31.60 -17.10 22.06
C SER A 183 -31.87 -17.16 20.57
N ALA A 184 -30.97 -16.65 19.71
CA ALA A 184 -31.13 -16.74 18.27
C ALA A 184 -31.16 -18.20 17.76
N LYS A 185 -30.42 -19.12 18.41
CA LYS A 185 -30.49 -20.56 18.09
C LYS A 185 -31.81 -21.19 18.52
N ILE A 186 -32.34 -20.81 19.70
CA ILE A 186 -33.65 -21.26 20.17
C ILE A 186 -34.75 -20.82 19.20
N ASP A 187 -34.64 -19.60 18.65
CA ASP A 187 -35.52 -19.07 17.61
C ASP A 187 -35.35 -19.75 16.24
N GLY A 188 -34.50 -20.78 16.12
CA GLY A 188 -34.28 -21.54 14.91
C GLY A 188 -33.41 -20.85 13.85
N ALA A 189 -32.65 -19.80 14.22
CA ALA A 189 -31.78 -19.11 13.27
C ALA A 189 -30.59 -19.98 12.83
N THR A 190 -30.32 -20.00 11.54
CA THR A 190 -29.14 -20.67 10.96
C THR A 190 -27.85 -19.92 11.33
N HIS A 191 -26.69 -20.60 11.24
CA HIS A 191 -25.38 -19.96 11.49
C HIS A 191 -25.16 -18.71 10.66
N MET A 192 -25.57 -18.68 9.40
CA MET A 192 -25.44 -17.50 8.53
C MET A 192 -26.36 -16.37 9.00
N GLN A 193 -27.58 -16.67 9.43
CA GLN A 193 -28.50 -15.66 9.98
C GLN A 193 -27.97 -15.06 11.28
N ILE A 194 -27.42 -15.88 12.18
CA ILE A 194 -26.77 -15.42 13.40
C ILE A 194 -25.56 -14.54 13.08
N PHE A 195 -24.72 -14.98 12.15
CA PHE A 195 -23.56 -14.20 11.73
C PHE A 195 -23.96 -12.83 11.17
N VAL A 196 -24.83 -12.78 10.19
CA VAL A 196 -25.18 -11.53 9.49
C VAL A 196 -26.06 -10.61 10.33
N LYS A 197 -27.02 -11.16 11.10
CA LYS A 197 -28.01 -10.33 11.83
C LYS A 197 -27.59 -10.02 13.27
N VAL A 198 -26.69 -10.78 13.87
CA VAL A 198 -26.31 -10.59 15.28
C VAL A 198 -24.83 -10.27 15.40
N VAL A 199 -23.94 -11.18 14.97
CA VAL A 199 -22.50 -11.04 15.20
C VAL A 199 -21.89 -9.91 14.40
N LEU A 200 -22.19 -9.82 13.11
CA LEU A 200 -21.59 -8.82 12.23
C LEU A 200 -21.94 -7.38 12.66
N PRO A 201 -23.21 -7.01 12.95
CA PRO A 201 -23.54 -5.70 13.47
C PRO A 201 -22.88 -5.35 14.80
N LEU A 202 -22.83 -6.31 15.73
CA LEU A 202 -22.15 -6.12 17.02
C LEU A 202 -20.63 -6.00 16.88
N SER A 203 -20.06 -6.54 15.80
CA SER A 203 -18.61 -6.51 15.55
C SER A 203 -18.17 -5.27 14.76
N VAL A 204 -19.09 -4.38 14.35
CA VAL A 204 -18.76 -3.15 13.58
C VAL A 204 -17.63 -2.33 14.22
N PRO A 205 -17.57 -2.10 15.54
CA PRO A 205 -16.48 -1.33 16.13
C PRO A 205 -15.11 -1.99 15.93
N ALA A 206 -15.03 -3.32 16.07
CA ALA A 206 -13.79 -4.07 15.87
C ALA A 206 -13.40 -4.10 14.37
N LEU A 207 -14.37 -4.29 13.49
CA LEU A 207 -14.17 -4.25 12.05
C LEU A 207 -13.66 -2.86 11.60
N ALA A 208 -14.26 -1.79 12.10
CA ALA A 208 -13.85 -0.43 11.78
C ALA A 208 -12.42 -0.15 12.26
N SER A 209 -12.09 -0.54 13.50
CA SER A 209 -10.75 -0.35 14.06
C SER A 209 -9.69 -1.08 13.24
N PHE A 210 -9.95 -2.34 12.87
CA PHE A 210 -9.03 -3.09 12.03
C PHE A 210 -8.95 -2.53 10.61
N SER A 211 -10.08 -2.05 10.04
CA SER A 211 -10.11 -1.43 8.71
C SER A 211 -9.20 -0.23 8.62
N ILE A 212 -9.25 0.66 9.64
CA ILE A 212 -8.39 1.85 9.69
C ILE A 212 -6.90 1.43 9.76
N PHE A 213 -6.59 0.46 10.63
CA PHE A 213 -5.22 -0.05 10.77
C PHE A 213 -4.72 -0.65 9.46
N GLN A 214 -5.50 -1.54 8.83
CA GLN A 214 -5.15 -2.20 7.57
C GLN A 214 -5.00 -1.19 6.44
N PHE A 215 -5.92 -0.22 6.33
CA PHE A 215 -5.86 0.85 5.34
C PHE A 215 -4.55 1.64 5.45
N LEU A 216 -4.23 2.12 6.65
CA LEU A 216 -3.01 2.90 6.89
C LEU A 216 -1.74 2.08 6.64
N TRP A 217 -1.76 0.80 7.00
CA TRP A 217 -0.62 -0.08 6.74
C TRP A 217 -0.36 -0.24 5.25
N ILE A 218 -1.40 -0.56 4.45
CA ILE A 218 -1.27 -0.72 3.01
C ILE A 218 -0.92 0.61 2.33
N TRP A 219 -1.53 1.71 2.77
CA TRP A 219 -1.28 3.04 2.21
C TRP A 219 0.19 3.44 2.29
N ASN A 220 0.87 3.07 3.37
CA ASN A 220 2.28 3.40 3.61
C ASN A 220 3.25 2.30 3.16
N ASP A 221 2.77 1.20 2.57
CA ASP A 221 3.63 0.07 2.22
C ASP A 221 4.30 0.28 0.85
N LEU A 222 5.53 0.78 0.89
CA LEU A 222 6.39 0.92 -0.28
C LEU A 222 6.94 -0.44 -0.74
N LEU A 223 7.32 -1.33 0.20
CA LEU A 223 8.07 -2.54 -0.15
C LEU A 223 7.24 -3.52 -0.97
N VAL A 224 6.03 -3.85 -0.52
CA VAL A 224 5.15 -4.76 -1.28
C VAL A 224 4.81 -4.15 -2.64
N ALA A 225 4.53 -2.85 -2.69
CA ALA A 225 4.23 -2.15 -3.93
C ALA A 225 5.40 -2.21 -4.93
N MET A 226 6.64 -2.07 -4.46
CA MET A 226 7.86 -2.09 -5.28
C MET A 226 8.14 -3.47 -5.86
N PHE A 227 7.92 -4.54 -5.08
CA PHE A 227 8.20 -5.92 -5.51
C PHE A 227 7.07 -6.55 -6.35
N ILE A 228 5.83 -6.26 -6.03
CA ILE A 228 4.64 -6.96 -6.56
C ILE A 228 3.74 -6.03 -7.40
N GLY A 229 3.87 -4.72 -7.23
CA GLY A 229 3.08 -3.74 -7.97
C GLY A 229 3.38 -3.72 -9.47
N PRO A 230 2.45 -3.16 -10.27
CA PRO A 230 2.66 -2.98 -11.69
C PRO A 230 3.88 -2.10 -11.97
N SER A 231 4.59 -2.41 -13.06
CA SER A 231 5.82 -1.70 -13.45
C SER A 231 5.56 -0.55 -14.43
N ALA A 232 4.33 -0.39 -14.91
CA ALA A 232 3.94 0.66 -15.85
C ALA A 232 4.02 2.04 -15.17
N ASN A 233 4.47 3.06 -15.91
CA ASN A 233 4.61 4.41 -15.36
C ASN A 233 3.27 5.03 -14.95
N ASP A 234 2.18 4.66 -15.62
CA ASP A 234 0.84 5.22 -15.38
C ASP A 234 0.11 4.56 -14.20
N ASP A 235 0.55 3.37 -13.77
CA ASP A 235 -0.09 2.57 -12.71
C ASP A 235 0.69 2.57 -11.39
N VAL A 236 1.58 3.53 -11.20
CA VAL A 236 2.41 3.62 -10.00
C VAL A 236 1.58 4.07 -8.80
N VAL A 237 1.73 3.41 -7.66
CA VAL A 237 1.10 3.85 -6.41
C VAL A 237 1.88 5.01 -5.77
N PHE A 238 1.17 5.82 -4.98
CA PHE A 238 1.70 7.06 -4.41
C PHE A 238 3.02 6.90 -3.62
N PRO A 239 3.23 5.89 -2.77
CA PRO A 239 4.51 5.71 -2.09
C PRO A 239 5.71 5.51 -3.03
N ILE A 240 5.52 4.83 -4.17
CA ILE A 240 6.58 4.65 -5.17
C ILE A 240 6.86 5.97 -5.90
N LEU A 241 5.81 6.74 -6.23
CA LEU A 241 5.98 8.05 -6.85
C LEU A 241 6.77 8.98 -5.93
N LEU A 242 6.42 9.01 -4.65
CA LEU A 242 7.12 9.82 -3.64
C LEU A 242 8.60 9.44 -3.52
N GLU A 243 8.91 8.15 -3.50
CA GLU A 243 10.28 7.64 -3.47
C GLU A 243 11.08 8.08 -4.70
N ARG A 244 10.49 7.97 -5.91
CA ARG A 244 11.11 8.43 -7.15
C ARG A 244 11.39 9.94 -7.13
N GLN A 245 10.46 10.74 -6.63
CA GLN A 245 10.62 12.19 -6.51
C GLN A 245 11.73 12.55 -5.51
N LEU A 246 11.79 11.88 -4.36
CA LEU A 246 12.86 12.06 -3.37
C LEU A 246 14.24 11.73 -3.95
N GLY A 247 14.37 10.69 -4.77
CA GLY A 247 15.62 10.30 -5.41
C GLY A 247 16.05 11.22 -6.57
N THR A 248 15.07 11.76 -7.32
CA THR A 248 15.34 12.51 -8.56
C THR A 248 15.39 14.03 -8.34
N PHE A 249 14.68 14.55 -7.34
CA PHE A 249 14.46 15.98 -7.12
C PHE A 249 14.94 16.45 -5.75
N GLY A 250 16.08 15.96 -5.27
CA GLY A 250 16.69 16.48 -4.04
C GLY A 250 16.81 18.02 -4.01
N ASP A 251 16.77 18.67 -5.17
CA ASP A 251 16.82 20.13 -5.33
C ASP A 251 15.43 20.81 -5.27
N GLN A 252 14.32 20.05 -5.33
CA GLN A 252 12.95 20.59 -5.33
C GLN A 252 12.18 20.23 -4.04
N LEU A 253 12.81 20.45 -2.88
CA LEU A 253 12.21 20.16 -1.57
C LEU A 253 10.85 20.83 -1.32
N HIS A 254 10.55 21.94 -1.99
CA HIS A 254 9.26 22.62 -1.86
C HIS A 254 8.10 21.82 -2.44
N LEU A 255 8.31 21.04 -3.51
CA LEU A 255 7.31 20.16 -4.10
C LEU A 255 7.06 18.91 -3.24
N LEU A 256 8.12 18.40 -2.60
CA LEU A 256 8.02 17.26 -1.68
C LEU A 256 7.18 17.56 -0.43
N ASN A 257 7.24 18.81 0.05
CA ASN A 257 6.44 19.23 1.21
C ASN A 257 4.95 19.40 0.87
N ALA A 258 4.59 19.42 -0.43
CA ALA A 258 3.21 19.53 -0.91
C ALA A 258 2.59 18.18 -1.30
N SER A 259 3.43 17.14 -1.50
CA SER A 259 3.00 15.76 -1.81
C SER A 259 2.89 14.92 -0.54
#